data_7f776e4498bb9c9ba8d90759124ef875
#
_entry.id   7f776e4498bb9c9ba8d90759124ef875
#
_cell.length_a   1.000
_cell.length_b   1.000
_cell.length_c   1.000
_cell.angle_alpha   90.00
_cell.angle_beta   90.00
_cell.angle_gamma   90.00
#
_symmetry.space_group_name_H-M   'P 1'
#
loop_
_entity.id
_entity.type
_entity.pdbx_description
1 polymer ?
#
loop_
_entity_poly.entity_id
_entity_poly.type
_entity_poly.pdbx_seq_one_letter_code
_entity_poly.pdbx_strand_id
1 'polypeptide(L)'
;MHVTVFGAAGRLGRQILRAARDRGFTVTAHARRLMSDSEPSIEWTTGDAGSAVKGADAVLVVFGPRTPSDVPFCATETEQILSAMRQHGVTRFLCVTGAMVGDYPKNRTWCFQLLATWIQWRFQRSMEDRSRQEMLIRSSEINWTVFKPPRLTSGNSGGRIMAGPAIRVGMLSSIARADLAAAMIKEAEQGRFIGQCVFVKSAH
;
A
#
# COMPACT_ATOMS: atom_id res chain seq x y z
N MET A 1 12.11 11.99 -9.31
CA MET A 1 11.73 10.60 -9.07
C MET A 1 10.42 10.32 -9.77
N HIS A 2 10.35 9.22 -10.53
CA HIS A 2 9.13 8.77 -11.18
C HIS A 2 8.52 7.59 -10.42
N VAL A 3 7.25 7.66 -10.07
CA VAL A 3 6.57 6.60 -9.35
C VAL A 3 5.33 6.10 -10.08
N THR A 4 5.13 4.78 -10.11
CA THR A 4 3.89 4.19 -10.60
C THR A 4 2.98 3.84 -9.43
N VAL A 5 1.71 4.24 -9.49
CA VAL A 5 0.72 4.02 -8.43
C VAL A 5 -0.43 3.16 -8.93
N PHE A 6 -0.48 1.90 -8.50
CA PHE A 6 -1.61 0.99 -8.74
C PHE A 6 -2.70 1.21 -7.69
N GLY A 7 -3.92 1.41 -8.15
CA GLY A 7 -5.04 1.81 -7.28
C GLY A 7 -5.14 3.32 -7.08
N ALA A 8 -4.57 4.10 -8.00
CA ALA A 8 -4.50 5.56 -7.97
C ALA A 8 -5.86 6.24 -7.82
N ALA A 9 -6.93 5.70 -8.42
CA ALA A 9 -8.29 6.22 -8.33
C ALA A 9 -8.94 6.04 -6.95
N GLY A 10 -8.36 5.21 -6.07
CA GLY A 10 -8.84 4.95 -4.71
C GLY A 10 -8.65 6.14 -3.76
N ARG A 11 -9.31 6.08 -2.59
CA ARG A 11 -9.19 7.15 -1.57
C ARG A 11 -7.75 7.36 -1.10
N LEU A 12 -6.97 6.30 -0.91
CA LEU A 12 -5.55 6.40 -0.53
C LEU A 12 -4.70 6.78 -1.74
N GLY A 13 -4.97 6.19 -2.92
CA GLY A 13 -4.26 6.50 -4.15
C GLY A 13 -4.25 7.99 -4.46
N ARG A 14 -5.41 8.65 -4.40
CA ARG A 14 -5.50 10.11 -4.59
C ARG A 14 -4.66 10.93 -3.59
N GLN A 15 -4.51 10.47 -2.35
CA GLN A 15 -3.63 11.12 -1.38
C GLN A 15 -2.15 10.91 -1.73
N ILE A 16 -1.81 9.74 -2.29
CA ILE A 16 -0.46 9.46 -2.78
C ILE A 16 -0.12 10.34 -3.97
N LEU A 17 -1.06 10.52 -4.94
CA LEU A 17 -0.84 11.42 -6.07
C LEU A 17 -0.54 12.86 -5.58
N ARG A 18 -1.31 13.35 -4.60
CA ARG A 18 -1.06 14.67 -3.99
C ARG A 18 0.30 14.74 -3.31
N ALA A 19 0.62 13.75 -2.46
CA ALA A 19 1.89 13.73 -1.73
C ALA A 19 3.11 13.61 -2.67
N ALA A 20 2.99 12.88 -3.77
CA ALA A 20 4.03 12.76 -4.80
C ALA A 20 4.24 14.09 -5.53
N ARG A 21 3.14 14.75 -5.96
CA ARG A 21 3.17 16.07 -6.57
C ARG A 21 3.84 17.10 -5.66
N ASP A 22 3.44 17.15 -4.38
CA ASP A 22 3.97 18.11 -3.40
C ASP A 22 5.48 17.92 -3.15
N ARG A 23 6.03 16.75 -3.58
CA ARG A 23 7.47 16.43 -3.59
C ARG A 23 8.14 16.63 -4.97
N GLY A 24 7.40 17.09 -5.97
CA GLY A 24 7.91 17.26 -7.34
C GLY A 24 8.17 15.94 -8.08
N PHE A 25 7.49 14.85 -7.70
CA PHE A 25 7.60 13.59 -8.42
C PHE A 25 6.70 13.59 -9.66
N THR A 26 7.12 12.88 -10.69
CA THR A 26 6.26 12.49 -11.80
C THR A 26 5.57 11.16 -11.47
N VAL A 27 4.32 11.00 -11.91
CA VAL A 27 3.50 9.86 -11.52
C VAL A 27 2.81 9.21 -12.72
N THR A 28 3.00 7.90 -12.89
CA THR A 28 2.09 7.06 -13.68
C THR A 28 0.98 6.54 -12.77
N ALA A 29 -0.23 7.04 -12.96
CA ALA A 29 -1.41 6.69 -12.17
C ALA A 29 -2.20 5.58 -12.85
N HIS A 30 -2.04 4.33 -12.39
CA HIS A 30 -2.76 3.19 -12.98
C HIS A 30 -4.15 3.00 -12.33
N ALA A 31 -5.18 2.92 -13.19
CA ALA A 31 -6.55 2.67 -12.77
C ALA A 31 -7.28 1.76 -13.79
N ARG A 32 -8.34 1.08 -13.34
CA ARG A 32 -9.17 0.23 -14.20
C ARG A 32 -9.96 0.98 -15.27
N ARG A 33 -10.13 2.28 -15.11
CA ARG A 33 -10.77 3.19 -16.09
C ARG A 33 -9.89 4.40 -16.22
N LEU A 34 -9.71 4.86 -17.44
CA LEU A 34 -8.97 6.09 -17.70
C LEU A 34 -9.65 7.25 -16.98
N MET A 35 -8.86 8.03 -16.28
CA MET A 35 -9.28 9.27 -15.65
C MET A 35 -8.50 10.40 -16.30
N SER A 36 -9.11 11.57 -16.39
CA SER A 36 -8.43 12.80 -16.77
C SER A 36 -8.11 13.60 -15.53
N ASP A 37 -6.87 14.03 -15.41
CA ASP A 37 -6.46 15.02 -14.43
C ASP A 37 -5.81 16.17 -15.21
N SER A 38 -5.98 17.41 -14.74
CA SER A 38 -5.33 18.57 -15.36
C SER A 38 -3.89 18.78 -14.92
N GLU A 39 -3.37 17.88 -14.08
CA GLU A 39 -2.02 17.99 -13.53
C GLU A 39 -0.96 17.41 -14.49
N PRO A 40 -0.04 18.22 -15.02
CA PRO A 40 0.96 17.76 -16.01
C PRO A 40 1.93 16.69 -15.49
N SER A 41 2.09 16.60 -14.16
CA SER A 41 2.98 15.63 -13.51
C SER A 41 2.34 14.25 -13.31
N ILE A 42 1.06 14.06 -13.66
CA ILE A 42 0.30 12.83 -13.46
C ILE A 42 -0.19 12.31 -14.82
N GLU A 43 0.36 11.19 -15.25
CA GLU A 43 -0.09 10.47 -16.42
C GLU A 43 -1.01 9.32 -16.02
N TRP A 44 -2.26 9.32 -16.50
CA TRP A 44 -3.20 8.25 -16.23
C TRP A 44 -3.09 7.15 -17.29
N THR A 45 -2.99 5.91 -16.82
CA THR A 45 -2.93 4.74 -17.69
C THR A 45 -3.91 3.65 -17.24
N THR A 46 -4.29 2.81 -18.18
CA THR A 46 -5.10 1.61 -17.98
C THR A 46 -4.45 0.44 -18.72
N GLY A 47 -4.83 -0.79 -18.43
CA GLY A 47 -4.35 -1.96 -19.14
C GLY A 47 -3.30 -2.74 -18.34
N ASP A 48 -2.26 -3.23 -19.04
CA ASP A 48 -1.31 -4.14 -18.44
C ASP A 48 -0.30 -3.45 -17.49
N ALA A 49 0.22 -4.23 -16.54
CA ALA A 49 1.17 -3.74 -15.56
C ALA A 49 2.53 -3.39 -16.19
N GLY A 50 2.91 -4.04 -17.29
CA GLY A 50 4.22 -3.84 -17.94
C GLY A 50 4.40 -2.42 -18.45
N SER A 51 3.42 -1.92 -19.19
CA SER A 51 3.44 -0.54 -19.71
C SER A 51 3.45 0.50 -18.58
N ALA A 52 2.72 0.22 -17.48
CA ALA A 52 2.63 1.14 -16.35
C ALA A 52 3.92 1.20 -15.50
N VAL A 53 4.68 0.10 -15.43
CA VAL A 53 5.90 0.00 -14.59
C VAL A 53 7.15 0.52 -15.30
N LYS A 54 7.15 0.56 -16.63
CA LYS A 54 8.32 0.93 -17.45
C LYS A 54 8.83 2.32 -17.07
N GLY A 55 10.12 2.40 -16.71
CA GLY A 55 10.80 3.65 -16.38
C GLY A 55 10.49 4.22 -15.00
N ALA A 56 9.75 3.49 -14.16
CA ALA A 56 9.50 3.91 -12.78
C ALA A 56 10.72 3.66 -11.88
N ASP A 57 11.00 4.60 -10.98
CA ASP A 57 11.98 4.42 -9.89
C ASP A 57 11.39 3.58 -8.74
N ALA A 58 10.07 3.67 -8.52
CA ALA A 58 9.37 2.89 -7.51
C ALA A 58 7.91 2.62 -7.91
N VAL A 59 7.39 1.47 -7.45
CA VAL A 59 6.00 1.05 -7.63
C VAL A 59 5.27 1.03 -6.29
N LEU A 60 4.10 1.70 -6.24
CA LEU A 60 3.24 1.76 -5.07
C LEU A 60 1.91 1.02 -5.36
N VAL A 61 1.58 0.03 -4.52
CA VAL A 61 0.34 -0.75 -4.64
C VAL A 61 -0.57 -0.45 -3.46
N VAL A 62 -1.71 0.18 -3.76
CA VAL A 62 -2.68 0.63 -2.75
C VAL A 62 -4.12 0.22 -3.08
N PHE A 63 -4.27 -0.75 -3.94
CA PHE A 63 -5.57 -1.35 -4.20
C PHE A 63 -5.95 -2.36 -3.11
N GLY A 64 -7.23 -2.67 -3.04
CA GLY A 64 -7.79 -3.70 -2.17
C GLY A 64 -9.27 -3.88 -2.48
N PRO A 65 -9.91 -4.92 -1.95
CA PRO A 65 -11.34 -5.13 -2.12
C PRO A 65 -12.11 -3.95 -1.53
N ARG A 66 -13.22 -3.57 -2.16
CA ARG A 66 -14.13 -2.54 -1.63
C ARG A 66 -14.93 -3.07 -0.46
N THR A 67 -15.32 -4.33 -0.56
CA THR A 67 -16.00 -5.09 0.49
C THR A 67 -15.26 -6.41 0.74
N PRO A 68 -15.36 -7.00 1.93
CA PRO A 68 -14.73 -8.28 2.23
C PRO A 68 -15.28 -9.47 1.41
N SER A 69 -16.44 -9.30 0.76
CA SER A 69 -17.09 -10.30 -0.09
C SER A 69 -16.72 -10.17 -1.58
N ASP A 70 -15.93 -9.16 -1.95
CA ASP A 70 -15.46 -9.03 -3.34
C ASP A 70 -14.61 -10.25 -3.75
N VAL A 71 -14.61 -10.54 -5.05
CA VAL A 71 -13.73 -11.60 -5.61
C VAL A 71 -12.28 -11.27 -5.29
N PRO A 72 -11.52 -12.23 -4.74
CA PRO A 72 -10.09 -12.07 -4.47
C PRO A 72 -9.32 -11.76 -5.76
N PHE A 73 -8.43 -10.77 -5.70
CA PHE A 73 -7.61 -10.34 -6.85
C PHE A 73 -6.24 -9.77 -6.46
N CYS A 74 -6.03 -9.48 -5.16
CA CYS A 74 -4.84 -8.75 -4.74
C CYS A 74 -3.55 -9.53 -4.99
N ALA A 75 -3.55 -10.83 -4.73
CA ALA A 75 -2.39 -11.68 -4.96
C ALA A 75 -2.05 -11.78 -6.46
N THR A 76 -3.05 -12.04 -7.30
CA THR A 76 -2.87 -12.19 -8.76
C THR A 76 -2.35 -10.91 -9.40
N GLU A 77 -2.96 -9.77 -9.10
CA GLU A 77 -2.52 -8.48 -9.62
C GLU A 77 -1.09 -8.15 -9.13
N THR A 78 -0.79 -8.45 -7.87
CA THR A 78 0.57 -8.21 -7.33
C THR A 78 1.60 -9.10 -8.02
N GLU A 79 1.29 -10.35 -8.31
CA GLU A 79 2.18 -11.27 -9.03
C GLU A 79 2.52 -10.73 -10.44
N GLN A 80 1.51 -10.22 -11.17
CA GLN A 80 1.70 -9.59 -12.48
C GLN A 80 2.59 -8.34 -12.38
N ILE A 81 2.35 -7.47 -11.38
CA ILE A 81 3.15 -6.28 -11.14
C ILE A 81 4.61 -6.64 -10.83
N LEU A 82 4.85 -7.62 -9.93
CA LEU A 82 6.19 -8.08 -9.60
C LEU A 82 6.92 -8.69 -10.80
N SER A 83 6.20 -9.40 -11.67
CA SER A 83 6.73 -9.92 -12.93
C SER A 83 7.15 -8.78 -13.87
N ALA A 84 6.29 -7.78 -14.05
CA ALA A 84 6.57 -6.60 -14.85
C ALA A 84 7.77 -5.80 -14.30
N MET A 85 7.86 -5.64 -12.99
CA MET A 85 9.01 -4.97 -12.35
C MET A 85 10.33 -5.69 -12.65
N ARG A 86 10.36 -7.02 -12.57
CA ARG A 86 11.56 -7.81 -12.94
C ARG A 86 11.95 -7.62 -14.40
N GLN A 87 10.97 -7.64 -15.32
CA GLN A 87 11.21 -7.45 -16.75
C GLN A 87 11.78 -6.06 -17.09
N HIS A 88 11.37 -5.03 -16.34
CA HIS A 88 11.80 -3.66 -16.56
C HIS A 88 12.93 -3.17 -15.64
N GLY A 89 13.48 -4.05 -14.78
CA GLY A 89 14.57 -3.71 -13.87
C GLY A 89 14.17 -2.76 -12.73
N VAL A 90 12.88 -2.64 -12.43
CA VAL A 90 12.39 -1.80 -11.33
C VAL A 90 12.45 -2.58 -10.03
N THR A 91 13.18 -2.08 -9.04
CA THR A 91 13.47 -2.83 -7.80
C THR A 91 12.73 -2.32 -6.57
N ARG A 92 12.27 -1.07 -6.53
CA ARG A 92 11.61 -0.49 -5.34
C ARG A 92 10.10 -0.69 -5.36
N PHE A 93 9.57 -1.40 -4.36
CA PHE A 93 8.14 -1.74 -4.25
C PHE A 93 7.56 -1.39 -2.88
N LEU A 94 6.43 -0.70 -2.85
CA LEU A 94 5.71 -0.38 -1.63
C LEU A 94 4.26 -0.87 -1.74
N CYS A 95 3.77 -1.56 -0.71
CA CYS A 95 2.40 -2.06 -0.69
C CYS A 95 1.69 -1.71 0.62
N VAL A 96 0.36 -1.57 0.56
CA VAL A 96 -0.49 -1.45 1.74
C VAL A 96 -1.37 -2.69 1.86
N THR A 97 -1.22 -3.45 2.93
CA THR A 97 -2.09 -4.61 3.21
C THR A 97 -3.10 -4.34 4.33
N GLY A 98 -2.65 -3.99 5.49
CA GLY A 98 -3.48 -3.69 6.67
C GLY A 98 -3.06 -4.46 7.91
N ALA A 99 -3.31 -3.88 9.08
CA ALA A 99 -2.86 -4.44 10.37
C ALA A 99 -3.55 -5.76 10.77
N MET A 100 -4.68 -6.11 10.14
CA MET A 100 -5.41 -7.36 10.41
C MET A 100 -4.97 -8.52 9.50
N VAL A 101 -4.18 -8.25 8.46
CA VAL A 101 -3.69 -9.26 7.52
C VAL A 101 -2.47 -9.98 8.11
N GLY A 102 -2.37 -11.29 7.89
CA GLY A 102 -1.25 -12.12 8.34
C GLY A 102 -1.20 -12.35 9.86
N ASP A 103 -0.19 -13.07 10.30
CA ASP A 103 0.01 -13.41 11.72
C ASP A 103 1.09 -12.52 12.35
N TYR A 104 0.66 -11.53 13.14
CA TYR A 104 1.51 -10.55 13.81
C TYR A 104 1.05 -10.28 15.25
N PRO A 105 1.04 -11.28 16.14
CA PRO A 105 0.52 -11.13 17.50
C PRO A 105 1.29 -10.11 18.33
N LYS A 106 2.60 -9.99 18.12
CA LYS A 106 3.45 -9.02 18.83
C LYS A 106 3.13 -7.56 18.48
N ASN A 107 2.55 -7.32 17.30
CA ASN A 107 2.19 -5.98 16.81
C ASN A 107 0.73 -5.60 17.11
N ARG A 108 -0.02 -6.46 17.78
CA ARG A 108 -1.43 -6.23 18.10
C ARG A 108 -1.65 -6.26 19.61
N THR A 109 -2.53 -5.38 20.12
CA THR A 109 -3.06 -5.57 21.48
C THR A 109 -3.95 -6.81 21.49
N TRP A 110 -4.15 -7.43 22.66
CA TRP A 110 -4.91 -8.67 22.76
C TRP A 110 -6.35 -8.54 22.21
N CYS A 111 -7.06 -7.43 22.53
CA CYS A 111 -8.40 -7.18 22.01
C CYS A 111 -8.39 -7.03 20.48
N PHE A 112 -7.38 -6.34 19.92
CA PHE A 112 -7.25 -6.17 18.47
C PHE A 112 -6.87 -7.48 17.79
N GLN A 113 -6.10 -8.35 18.46
CA GLN A 113 -5.79 -9.69 17.95
C GLN A 113 -7.05 -10.57 17.88
N LEU A 114 -7.91 -10.56 18.91
CA LEU A 114 -9.19 -11.27 18.87
C LEU A 114 -10.07 -10.80 17.71
N LEU A 115 -10.19 -9.48 17.53
CA LEU A 115 -10.91 -8.92 16.39
C LEU A 115 -10.31 -9.34 15.06
N ALA A 116 -8.97 -9.30 14.94
CA ALA A 116 -8.29 -9.71 13.72
C ALA A 116 -8.53 -11.18 13.38
N THR A 117 -8.46 -12.07 14.38
CA THR A 117 -8.77 -13.50 14.23
C THR A 117 -10.21 -13.72 13.79
N TRP A 118 -11.17 -13.02 14.40
CA TRP A 118 -12.57 -13.10 14.01
C TRP A 118 -12.81 -12.60 12.57
N ILE A 119 -12.20 -11.49 12.17
CA ILE A 119 -12.29 -10.96 10.81
C ILE A 119 -11.64 -11.90 9.81
N GLN A 120 -10.47 -12.48 10.12
CA GLN A 120 -9.80 -13.47 9.28
C GLN A 120 -10.68 -14.71 9.06
N TRP A 121 -11.33 -15.20 10.09
CA TRP A 121 -12.27 -16.31 10.00
C TRP A 121 -13.53 -15.93 9.22
N ARG A 122 -14.15 -14.78 9.51
CA ARG A 122 -15.43 -14.33 8.91
C ARG A 122 -15.29 -14.00 7.42
N PHE A 123 -14.12 -13.49 7.01
CA PHE A 123 -13.82 -13.08 5.64
C PHE A 123 -12.61 -13.82 5.05
N GLN A 124 -12.57 -15.11 5.31
CA GLN A 124 -11.42 -15.98 5.04
C GLN A 124 -10.85 -15.79 3.63
N ARG A 125 -11.67 -15.85 2.59
CA ARG A 125 -11.21 -15.73 1.18
C ARG A 125 -10.46 -14.42 0.92
N SER A 126 -10.99 -13.31 1.40
CA SER A 126 -10.36 -12.00 1.22
C SER A 126 -9.08 -11.86 2.04
N MET A 127 -9.04 -12.41 3.24
CA MET A 127 -7.87 -12.37 4.12
C MET A 127 -6.76 -13.32 3.62
N GLU A 128 -7.10 -14.48 3.11
CA GLU A 128 -6.16 -15.42 2.48
C GLU A 128 -5.52 -14.82 1.23
N ASP A 129 -6.29 -14.18 0.35
CA ASP A 129 -5.78 -13.48 -0.82
C ASP A 129 -4.76 -12.39 -0.44
N ARG A 130 -5.06 -11.60 0.57
CA ARG A 130 -4.14 -10.57 1.06
C ARG A 130 -2.93 -11.15 1.80
N SER A 131 -3.07 -12.27 2.48
CA SER A 131 -1.95 -12.98 3.09
C SER A 131 -1.05 -13.59 2.02
N ARG A 132 -1.64 -14.14 0.94
CA ARG A 132 -0.90 -14.62 -0.23
C ARG A 132 -0.19 -13.48 -0.96
N GLN A 133 -0.85 -12.31 -1.11
CA GLN A 133 -0.22 -11.09 -1.62
C GLN A 133 1.05 -10.76 -0.83
N GLU A 134 0.96 -10.74 0.49
CA GLU A 134 2.08 -10.43 1.37
C GLU A 134 3.20 -11.48 1.29
N MET A 135 2.85 -12.77 1.16
CA MET A 135 3.83 -13.83 0.92
C MET A 135 4.59 -13.64 -0.41
N LEU A 136 3.89 -13.36 -1.51
CA LEU A 136 4.50 -13.10 -2.81
C LEU A 136 5.49 -11.92 -2.75
N ILE A 137 5.12 -10.85 -2.06
CA ILE A 137 6.00 -9.69 -1.87
C ILE A 137 7.24 -10.08 -1.07
N ARG A 138 7.07 -10.79 0.04
CA ARG A 138 8.19 -11.17 0.93
C ARG A 138 9.14 -12.19 0.31
N SER A 139 8.67 -13.04 -0.58
CA SER A 139 9.49 -14.01 -1.32
C SER A 139 10.14 -13.42 -2.57
N SER A 140 9.81 -12.19 -2.94
CA SER A 140 10.42 -11.52 -4.08
C SER A 140 11.80 -10.96 -3.73
N GLU A 141 12.71 -10.95 -4.69
CA GLU A 141 14.09 -10.45 -4.54
C GLU A 141 14.21 -8.92 -4.71
N ILE A 142 13.08 -8.19 -4.62
CA ILE A 142 13.06 -6.74 -4.77
C ILE A 142 13.14 -6.00 -3.43
N ASN A 143 13.42 -4.71 -3.48
CA ASN A 143 13.47 -3.83 -2.31
C ASN A 143 12.05 -3.44 -1.88
N TRP A 144 11.35 -4.33 -1.17
CA TRP A 144 9.95 -4.13 -0.79
C TRP A 144 9.78 -3.50 0.60
N THR A 145 8.67 -2.79 0.80
CA THR A 145 8.15 -2.36 2.11
C THR A 145 6.64 -2.55 2.13
N VAL A 146 6.11 -3.24 3.14
CA VAL A 146 4.66 -3.44 3.32
C VAL A 146 4.17 -2.61 4.49
N PHE A 147 3.30 -1.64 4.22
CA PHE A 147 2.63 -0.84 5.25
C PHE A 147 1.39 -1.55 5.79
N LYS A 148 1.27 -1.58 7.10
CA LYS A 148 0.19 -2.25 7.85
C LYS A 148 -0.59 -1.24 8.71
N PRO A 149 -1.40 -0.37 8.07
CA PRO A 149 -2.22 0.57 8.83
C PRO A 149 -3.37 -0.15 9.54
N PRO A 150 -3.81 0.35 10.71
CA PRO A 150 -5.04 -0.07 11.36
C PRO A 150 -6.25 0.52 10.60
N ARG A 151 -7.05 1.33 11.25
CA ARG A 151 -8.17 2.03 10.61
C ARG A 151 -7.69 3.28 9.87
N LEU A 152 -8.07 3.40 8.58
CA LEU A 152 -7.80 4.60 7.78
C LEU A 152 -8.91 5.64 7.94
N THR A 153 -8.55 6.86 8.30
CA THR A 153 -9.48 8.00 8.43
C THR A 153 -9.33 9.00 7.28
N SER A 154 -10.27 9.93 7.19
CA SER A 154 -10.28 11.01 6.20
C SER A 154 -9.76 12.35 6.77
N GLY A 155 -9.04 12.33 7.90
CA GLY A 155 -8.48 13.52 8.51
C GLY A 155 -7.45 14.23 7.62
N ASN A 156 -7.19 15.50 7.93
CA ASN A 156 -6.13 16.29 7.27
C ASN A 156 -4.74 15.73 7.59
N SER A 157 -3.78 16.01 6.72
CA SER A 157 -2.36 15.69 6.94
C SER A 157 -1.75 16.60 8.01
N GLY A 158 -0.66 16.16 8.63
CA GLY A 158 0.14 16.94 9.60
C GLY A 158 0.15 16.37 11.00
N GLY A 159 -0.50 15.21 11.23
CA GLY A 159 -0.37 14.47 12.48
C GLY A 159 1.02 13.82 12.63
N ARG A 160 1.55 13.79 13.85
CA ARG A 160 2.73 12.97 14.14
C ARG A 160 2.37 11.50 13.94
N ILE A 161 3.19 10.76 13.21
CA ILE A 161 3.00 9.34 12.96
C ILE A 161 4.08 8.52 13.66
N MET A 162 3.69 7.34 14.10
CA MET A 162 4.60 6.29 14.52
C MET A 162 4.62 5.22 13.42
N ALA A 163 5.79 4.87 12.93
CA ALA A 163 5.99 3.86 11.89
C ALA A 163 7.19 2.98 12.24
N GLY A 164 7.03 1.68 12.10
CA GLY A 164 8.13 0.74 12.34
C GLY A 164 7.66 -0.71 12.48
N PRO A 165 8.58 -1.67 12.40
CA PRO A 165 8.27 -3.10 12.48
C PRO A 165 7.83 -3.53 13.90
N ALA A 166 8.21 -2.79 14.96
CA ALA A 166 7.87 -3.09 16.35
C ALA A 166 6.66 -2.30 16.89
N ILE A 167 6.03 -1.46 16.06
CA ILE A 167 4.87 -0.66 16.51
C ILE A 167 3.69 -1.58 16.81
N ARG A 168 3.03 -1.32 17.95
CA ARG A 168 1.79 -2.02 18.36
C ARG A 168 0.56 -1.18 18.04
N VAL A 169 -0.44 -1.83 17.46
CA VAL A 169 -1.75 -1.24 17.15
C VAL A 169 -2.85 -1.87 17.98
N GLY A 170 -3.86 -1.09 18.30
CA GLY A 170 -5.02 -1.51 19.08
C GLY A 170 -6.33 -1.01 18.47
N MET A 171 -7.43 -1.23 19.19
CA MET A 171 -8.80 -0.92 18.74
C MET A 171 -8.99 0.56 18.35
N LEU A 172 -8.36 1.47 19.09
CA LEU A 172 -8.45 2.92 18.88
C LEU A 172 -7.40 3.46 17.91
N SER A 173 -6.44 2.61 17.49
CA SER A 173 -5.40 3.03 16.56
C SER A 173 -5.98 3.38 15.19
N SER A 174 -5.57 4.52 14.67
CA SER A 174 -5.95 4.97 13.33
C SER A 174 -4.84 5.80 12.70
N ILE A 175 -4.95 6.05 11.41
CA ILE A 175 -4.07 6.97 10.69
C ILE A 175 -4.87 7.67 9.58
N ALA A 176 -4.62 8.96 9.37
CA ALA A 176 -5.19 9.66 8.22
C ALA A 176 -4.57 9.14 6.91
N ARG A 177 -5.38 9.01 5.85
CA ARG A 177 -4.88 8.58 4.53
C ARG A 177 -3.80 9.52 3.99
N ALA A 178 -3.92 10.81 4.26
CA ALA A 178 -2.93 11.80 3.86
C ALA A 178 -1.58 11.59 4.56
N ASP A 179 -1.58 11.27 5.87
CA ASP A 179 -0.36 10.98 6.63
C ASP A 179 0.29 9.67 6.18
N LEU A 180 -0.51 8.63 5.91
CA LEU A 180 0.00 7.38 5.34
C LEU A 180 0.61 7.60 3.95
N ALA A 181 -0.05 8.38 3.10
CA ALA A 181 0.45 8.72 1.78
C ALA A 181 1.79 9.46 1.85
N ALA A 182 1.90 10.46 2.69
CA ALA A 182 3.15 11.19 2.92
C ALA A 182 4.27 10.27 3.44
N ALA A 183 3.94 9.35 4.36
CA ALA A 183 4.89 8.36 4.87
C ALA A 183 5.36 7.40 3.77
N MET A 184 4.45 6.94 2.89
CA MET A 184 4.80 6.04 1.78
C MET A 184 5.68 6.74 0.74
N ILE A 185 5.37 7.98 0.36
CA ILE A 185 6.21 8.76 -0.57
C ILE A 185 7.60 9.01 0.01
N LYS A 186 7.66 9.37 1.28
CA LYS A 186 8.96 9.52 1.99
C LYS A 186 9.74 8.21 2.03
N GLU A 187 9.07 7.08 2.23
CA GLU A 187 9.72 5.76 2.25
C GLU A 187 10.15 5.30 0.86
N ALA A 188 9.42 5.67 -0.19
CA ALA A 188 9.84 5.40 -1.57
C ALA A 188 11.20 6.06 -1.88
N GLU A 189 11.40 7.29 -1.38
CA GLU A 189 12.63 8.07 -1.53
C GLU A 189 13.77 7.58 -0.63
N GLN A 190 13.47 7.28 0.65
CA GLN A 190 14.50 7.05 1.67
C GLN A 190 14.90 5.58 1.84
N GLY A 191 14.01 4.63 1.55
CA GLY A 191 14.29 3.19 1.70
C GLY A 191 14.64 2.74 3.12
N ARG A 192 14.07 3.36 4.16
CA ARG A 192 14.40 3.07 5.56
C ARG A 192 13.94 1.70 6.04
N PHE A 193 12.89 1.17 5.43
CA PHE A 193 12.21 -0.06 5.83
C PHE A 193 12.22 -1.12 4.72
N ILE A 194 13.29 -1.21 3.95
CA ILE A 194 13.46 -2.25 2.94
C ILE A 194 13.41 -3.63 3.61
N GLY A 195 12.65 -4.57 3.03
CA GLY A 195 12.47 -5.92 3.53
C GLY A 195 11.60 -6.02 4.79
N GLN A 196 10.80 -4.97 5.12
CA GLN A 196 10.06 -4.94 6.37
C GLN A 196 8.56 -4.72 6.19
N CYS A 197 7.79 -5.37 7.10
CA CYS A 197 6.39 -5.03 7.36
C CYS A 197 6.34 -3.93 8.43
N VAL A 198 5.78 -2.77 8.07
CA VAL A 198 5.80 -1.55 8.88
C VAL A 198 4.40 -1.25 9.41
N PHE A 199 4.19 -1.41 10.70
CA PHE A 199 2.96 -0.96 11.35
C PHE A 199 3.01 0.56 11.53
N VAL A 200 1.88 1.22 11.24
CA VAL A 200 1.79 2.69 11.26
C VAL A 200 0.53 3.13 11.98
N LYS A 201 0.63 4.19 12.78
CA LYS A 201 -0.51 4.84 13.44
C LYS A 201 -0.22 6.30 13.73
N SER A 202 -1.26 7.11 13.95
CA SER A 202 -1.09 8.44 14.52
C SER A 202 -0.51 8.34 15.93
N ALA A 203 0.42 9.22 16.27
CA ALA A 203 0.88 9.41 17.65
C ALA A 203 -0.15 10.29 18.36
N HIS A 204 -0.84 9.73 19.32
CA HIS A 204 -1.71 10.46 20.24
C HIS A 204 -0.92 10.80 21.49
#